data_9a5f22e419fe30b0177e1f7a875a8904
#
_entry.id   9a5f22e419fe30b0177e1f7a875a8904
#
_cell.length_a   1.000
_cell.length_b   1.000
_cell.length_c   1.000
_cell.angle_alpha   90.00
_cell.angle_beta   90.00
_cell.angle_gamma   90.00
#
_symmetry.space_group_name_H-M   'P 1'
#
loop_
_entity.id
_entity.type
_entity.pdbx_description
1 polymer ?
#
loop_
_entity_poly.entity_id
_entity_poly.type
_entity_poly.pdbx_seq_one_letter_code
_entity_poly.pdbx_strand_id
1 'polypeptide(L)'
;MKKNLLFIAALMLVFVVNGYCQAIMKTGTMDVNLSKYGRIRLLTTDQTIQLDRSSILVGKAESAVFDYQNDAVELSAPTTVATPSMSDFEITGSINGGSATTPPDVTVKLNAYGWTNQSFTIVKYTITNNEASEFNATIGLDIIPSIAEEYLDTISYNSTAKVVRFHYGATRQNIGIKLLSATMTSVNSFVWYDAYEVDATYWNWMKKGTLEPMFPSTLDPEEGTVTITGQDPVSISPGASVDVYYAYALGADEQTMLSNIAAAELKYAAFTTSLSERQPSANGLKNYPNPVKNATKISYELPSDGFVSLKIYDAIGNVAATLVNAKQSGGLHTIDFNTKDLPRGVYSYSLMYNNQVKTSKMVIVK
;
A
#
# COMPACT_ATOMS: atom_id res chain seq x y z
N MET A 1 33.96 6.03 66.57
CA MET A 1 33.09 5.24 65.71
C MET A 1 32.42 6.16 64.69
N LYS A 2 32.95 6.27 63.49
CA LYS A 2 32.33 7.05 62.36
C LYS A 2 31.86 6.06 61.34
N LYS A 3 30.53 6.00 61.11
CA LYS A 3 29.92 5.21 60.07
C LYS A 3 30.04 5.97 58.76
N ASN A 4 30.79 5.44 57.80
CA ASN A 4 30.84 5.92 56.44
C ASN A 4 29.61 5.38 55.67
N LEU A 5 28.74 6.28 55.26
CA LEU A 5 27.62 6.01 54.38
C LEU A 5 28.15 6.09 52.92
N LEU A 6 28.29 4.96 52.27
CA LEU A 6 28.58 4.91 50.83
C LEU A 6 27.28 5.22 50.08
N PHE A 7 27.22 6.38 49.42
CA PHE A 7 26.25 6.69 48.40
C PHE A 7 26.67 6.03 47.10
N ILE A 8 25.98 4.96 46.70
CA ILE A 8 26.10 4.42 45.36
C ILE A 8 25.20 5.28 44.44
N ALA A 9 25.81 6.22 43.73
CA ALA A 9 25.17 6.92 42.67
C ALA A 9 25.01 5.94 41.47
N ALA A 10 23.80 5.43 41.28
CA ALA A 10 23.44 4.71 40.05
C ALA A 10 23.49 5.70 38.90
N LEU A 11 24.55 5.67 38.15
CA LEU A 11 24.68 6.39 36.87
C LEU A 11 23.73 5.73 35.86
N MET A 12 22.51 6.27 35.73
CA MET A 12 21.66 5.95 34.60
C MET A 12 22.37 6.46 33.32
N LEU A 13 23.02 5.54 32.64
CA LEU A 13 23.47 5.78 31.25
C LEU A 13 22.24 5.90 30.40
N VAL A 14 21.74 7.11 30.20
CA VAL A 14 20.78 7.41 29.17
C VAL A 14 21.54 7.28 27.85
N PHE A 15 21.43 6.12 27.19
CA PHE A 15 21.76 6.02 25.81
C PHE A 15 20.83 6.98 25.04
N VAL A 16 21.30 8.15 24.74
CA VAL A 16 20.73 8.98 23.68
C VAL A 16 21.00 8.23 22.38
N VAL A 17 20.14 7.29 22.05
CA VAL A 17 20.03 6.78 20.68
C VAL A 17 19.66 8.01 19.86
N ASN A 18 20.56 8.48 19.02
CA ASN A 18 20.28 9.51 18.04
C ASN A 18 19.07 9.02 17.24
N GLY A 19 17.90 9.58 17.58
CA GLY A 19 16.63 9.09 17.10
C GLY A 19 16.43 9.45 15.66
N TYR A 20 16.82 8.55 14.76
CA TYR A 20 16.13 8.50 13.48
C TYR A 20 14.69 8.12 13.77
N CYS A 21 13.75 9.04 13.52
CA CYS A 21 12.33 8.76 13.69
C CYS A 21 11.97 7.59 12.77
N GLN A 22 11.69 6.45 13.34
CA GLN A 22 11.34 5.21 12.65
C GLN A 22 10.27 4.46 13.44
N ALA A 23 9.41 3.75 12.73
CA ALA A 23 8.50 2.79 13.34
C ALA A 23 9.01 1.36 13.08
N ILE A 24 8.88 0.51 14.09
CA ILE A 24 9.30 -0.89 14.02
C ILE A 24 8.08 -1.76 14.28
N MET A 25 7.84 -2.68 13.36
CA MET A 25 6.82 -3.72 13.48
C MET A 25 7.51 -5.07 13.68
N LYS A 26 7.12 -5.81 14.73
CA LYS A 26 7.67 -7.12 15.09
C LYS A 26 6.60 -8.19 14.94
N THR A 27 6.76 -9.10 14.00
CA THR A 27 5.79 -10.19 13.77
C THR A 27 6.06 -11.41 14.63
N GLY A 28 7.23 -11.50 15.25
CA GLY A 28 7.72 -12.67 16.00
C GLY A 28 8.64 -13.57 15.17
N THR A 29 8.69 -13.42 13.86
CA THR A 29 9.59 -14.14 12.94
C THR A 29 10.44 -13.20 12.08
N MET A 30 10.02 -11.95 11.95
CA MET A 30 10.77 -10.89 11.27
C MET A 30 10.39 -9.52 11.85
N ASP A 31 11.29 -8.57 11.71
CA ASP A 31 11.06 -7.18 12.03
C ASP A 31 11.03 -6.33 10.76
N VAL A 32 10.14 -5.35 10.71
CA VAL A 32 10.00 -4.40 9.60
C VAL A 32 10.19 -3.00 10.13
N ASN A 33 11.16 -2.27 9.59
CA ASN A 33 11.43 -0.89 9.97
C ASN A 33 10.97 0.05 8.85
N LEU A 34 10.22 1.09 9.22
CA LEU A 34 9.85 2.21 8.35
C LEU A 34 10.57 3.47 8.83
N SER A 35 11.43 4.04 7.97
CA SER A 35 12.10 5.30 8.27
C SER A 35 11.23 6.52 7.94
N LYS A 36 11.60 7.68 8.47
CA LYS A 36 10.94 8.97 8.20
C LYS A 36 10.94 9.40 6.73
N TYR A 37 11.80 8.80 5.90
CA TYR A 37 11.88 9.06 4.47
C TYR A 37 11.26 7.95 3.61
N GLY A 38 10.48 7.05 4.23
CA GLY A 38 9.77 6.00 3.49
C GLY A 38 10.61 4.76 3.14
N ARG A 39 11.82 4.62 3.68
CA ARG A 39 12.65 3.43 3.49
C ARG A 39 12.10 2.26 4.31
N ILE A 40 11.88 1.13 3.66
CA ILE A 40 11.57 -0.15 4.29
C ILE A 40 12.85 -0.95 4.46
N ARG A 41 13.05 -1.52 5.64
CA ARG A 41 14.14 -2.43 6.00
C ARG A 41 13.55 -3.68 6.61
N LEU A 42 14.11 -4.85 6.28
CA LEU A 42 13.74 -6.13 6.88
C LEU A 42 14.90 -6.66 7.72
N LEU A 43 14.57 -7.17 8.90
CA LEU A 43 15.52 -7.77 9.82
C LEU A 43 14.98 -9.11 10.31
N THR A 44 15.89 -9.99 10.68
CA THR A 44 15.55 -11.17 11.50
C THR A 44 15.32 -10.75 12.95
N THR A 45 14.77 -11.64 13.75
CA THR A 45 14.42 -11.33 15.17
C THR A 45 15.62 -11.05 16.06
N ASP A 46 16.81 -11.46 15.65
CA ASP A 46 18.10 -11.13 16.29
C ASP A 46 18.67 -9.79 15.83
N GLN A 47 17.90 -9.01 15.05
CA GLN A 47 18.22 -7.70 14.50
C GLN A 47 19.24 -7.70 13.36
N THR A 48 19.54 -8.86 12.78
CA THR A 48 20.41 -8.94 11.60
C THR A 48 19.67 -8.43 10.37
N ILE A 49 20.24 -7.45 9.66
CA ILE A 49 19.65 -6.87 8.45
C ILE A 49 19.68 -7.90 7.34
N GLN A 50 18.57 -8.02 6.63
CA GLN A 50 18.41 -8.85 5.44
C GLN A 50 18.13 -8.00 4.19
N LEU A 51 17.31 -6.96 4.34
CA LEU A 51 17.06 -5.95 3.32
C LEU A 51 17.43 -4.60 3.90
N ASP A 52 18.43 -3.95 3.32
CA ASP A 52 18.86 -2.65 3.81
C ASP A 52 17.93 -1.54 3.35
N ARG A 53 17.49 -1.59 2.09
CA ARG A 53 16.61 -0.57 1.51
C ARG A 53 15.62 -1.17 0.53
N SER A 54 14.36 -0.77 0.67
CA SER A 54 13.39 -0.74 -0.40
C SER A 54 12.61 0.56 -0.30
N SER A 55 12.66 1.38 -1.33
CA SER A 55 12.04 2.71 -1.39
C SER A 55 11.25 2.86 -2.66
N ILE A 56 10.13 3.58 -2.58
CA ILE A 56 9.26 3.81 -3.72
C ILE A 56 9.89 4.81 -4.70
N LEU A 57 9.71 4.54 -5.99
CA LEU A 57 10.01 5.43 -7.09
C LEU A 57 8.73 5.79 -7.82
N VAL A 58 8.52 7.07 -8.13
CA VAL A 58 7.38 7.55 -8.91
C VAL A 58 7.89 8.42 -10.03
N GLY A 59 7.94 7.88 -11.26
CA GLY A 59 8.46 8.57 -12.43
C GLY A 59 7.35 9.10 -13.33
N LYS A 60 7.46 10.37 -13.71
CA LYS A 60 6.61 11.06 -14.69
C LYS A 60 7.32 11.24 -16.02
N ALA A 61 8.61 11.51 -15.98
CA ALA A 61 9.51 11.73 -17.11
C ALA A 61 10.96 11.42 -16.72
N GLU A 62 11.89 11.38 -17.69
CA GLU A 62 13.30 11.12 -17.45
C GLU A 62 13.98 12.12 -16.49
N SER A 63 13.47 13.33 -16.43
CA SER A 63 13.96 14.39 -15.54
C SER A 63 13.02 14.66 -14.37
N ALA A 64 12.12 13.74 -14.07
CA ALA A 64 11.09 13.91 -13.05
C ALA A 64 10.72 12.56 -12.44
N VAL A 65 11.54 12.08 -11.52
CA VAL A 65 11.33 10.87 -10.72
C VAL A 65 11.43 11.24 -9.25
N PHE A 66 10.34 11.04 -8.51
CA PHE A 66 10.35 11.14 -7.05
C PHE A 66 11.09 9.94 -6.48
N ASP A 67 12.10 10.20 -5.67
CA ASP A 67 12.90 9.20 -4.99
C ASP A 67 13.13 9.51 -3.49
N TYR A 68 13.57 8.49 -2.77
CA TYR A 68 13.86 8.57 -1.35
C TYR A 68 15.03 9.51 -1.02
N GLN A 69 16.07 9.49 -1.85
CA GLN A 69 17.37 10.08 -1.52
C GLN A 69 17.37 11.59 -1.70
N ASN A 70 16.77 12.05 -2.79
CA ASN A 70 16.86 13.45 -3.20
C ASN A 70 15.62 14.26 -2.84
N ASP A 71 14.43 13.63 -2.83
CA ASP A 71 13.16 14.35 -2.79
C ASP A 71 12.42 14.21 -1.47
N ALA A 72 12.44 13.00 -0.85
CA ALA A 72 11.54 12.66 0.22
C ALA A 72 11.75 13.51 1.48
N VAL A 73 10.69 14.18 1.90
CA VAL A 73 10.58 14.90 3.17
C VAL A 73 9.47 14.29 4.01
N GLU A 74 9.71 14.13 5.29
CA GLU A 74 8.71 13.66 6.25
C GLU A 74 7.51 14.60 6.28
N LEU A 75 6.33 14.07 5.96
CA LEU A 75 5.06 14.76 6.11
C LEU A 75 4.36 14.34 7.41
N SER A 76 4.38 13.06 7.72
CA SER A 76 4.01 12.53 9.04
C SER A 76 4.98 11.47 9.50
N ALA A 77 5.41 11.57 10.76
CA ALA A 77 6.35 10.66 11.36
C ALA A 77 5.85 9.20 11.30
N PRO A 78 6.74 8.23 11.04
CA PRO A 78 6.40 6.82 11.16
C PRO A 78 5.91 6.47 12.55
N THR A 79 4.79 5.75 12.63
CA THR A 79 4.16 5.37 13.89
C THR A 79 3.50 4.01 13.80
N THR A 80 3.31 3.37 14.95
CA THR A 80 2.54 2.14 15.07
C THR A 80 1.06 2.48 15.19
N VAL A 81 0.21 1.77 14.45
CA VAL A 81 -1.25 1.88 14.54
C VAL A 81 -1.73 1.08 15.75
N ALA A 82 -2.39 1.74 16.69
CA ALA A 82 -2.78 1.12 17.96
C ALA A 82 -3.83 0.02 17.79
N THR A 83 -4.73 0.15 16.80
CA THR A 83 -5.80 -0.83 16.50
C THR A 83 -5.86 -1.06 15.01
N PRO A 84 -4.99 -1.92 14.45
CA PRO A 84 -5.02 -2.28 13.04
C PRO A 84 -6.36 -2.94 12.67
N SER A 85 -6.86 -2.63 11.49
CA SER A 85 -8.15 -3.20 11.03
C SER A 85 -7.99 -4.31 9.99
N MET A 86 -6.79 -4.45 9.42
CA MET A 86 -6.49 -5.33 8.28
C MET A 86 -5.44 -6.39 8.60
N SER A 87 -4.73 -6.25 9.72
CA SER A 87 -3.60 -7.07 10.13
C SER A 87 -3.51 -7.11 11.66
N ASP A 88 -2.62 -7.92 12.22
CA ASP A 88 -2.36 -7.95 13.65
C ASP A 88 -1.48 -6.77 14.08
N PHE A 89 -0.59 -6.33 13.19
CA PHE A 89 0.33 -5.21 13.37
C PHE A 89 0.30 -4.30 12.16
N GLU A 90 0.42 -2.99 12.38
CA GLU A 90 0.51 -2.00 11.31
C GLU A 90 1.43 -0.85 11.72
N ILE A 91 2.30 -0.44 10.81
CA ILE A 91 3.05 0.81 10.92
C ILE A 91 2.72 1.69 9.72
N THR A 92 2.67 3.00 9.93
CA THR A 92 2.31 3.96 8.89
C THR A 92 3.15 5.22 9.01
N GLY A 93 3.32 5.90 7.90
CA GLY A 93 3.97 7.20 7.78
C GLY A 93 3.65 7.83 6.44
N SER A 94 4.03 9.08 6.25
CA SER A 94 3.89 9.73 4.94
C SER A 94 5.04 10.68 4.65
N ILE A 95 5.35 10.78 3.36
CA ILE A 95 6.40 11.63 2.79
C ILE A 95 5.83 12.39 1.59
N ASN A 96 6.49 13.47 1.23
CA ASN A 96 6.20 14.21 0.00
C ASN A 96 7.49 14.71 -0.65
N GLY A 97 7.38 15.30 -1.81
CA GLY A 97 8.49 15.90 -2.55
C GLY A 97 8.80 17.34 -2.12
N GLY A 98 8.73 17.65 -0.81
CA GLY A 98 8.92 19.04 -0.32
C GLY A 98 10.29 19.65 -0.62
N SER A 99 11.29 18.81 -0.89
CA SER A 99 12.64 19.24 -1.30
C SER A 99 12.86 19.16 -2.80
N ALA A 100 11.93 18.53 -3.55
CA ALA A 100 12.06 18.38 -4.99
C ALA A 100 12.01 19.75 -5.68
N THR A 101 12.95 19.98 -6.59
CA THR A 101 13.01 21.18 -7.44
C THR A 101 12.29 20.98 -8.76
N THR A 102 11.98 19.75 -9.10
CA THR A 102 11.29 19.31 -10.33
C THR A 102 10.19 18.31 -9.98
N PRO A 103 9.03 18.36 -10.68
CA PRO A 103 7.96 17.36 -10.54
C PRO A 103 8.46 15.92 -10.80
N PRO A 104 7.79 14.87 -10.25
CA PRO A 104 6.39 14.89 -9.83
C PRO A 104 6.19 15.38 -8.40
N ASP A 105 5.22 16.29 -8.22
CA ASP A 105 4.74 16.66 -6.89
C ASP A 105 3.74 15.61 -6.42
N VAL A 106 4.19 14.76 -5.51
CA VAL A 106 3.39 13.65 -4.97
C VAL A 106 3.45 13.61 -3.45
N THR A 107 2.37 13.14 -2.85
CA THR A 107 2.36 12.66 -1.47
C THR A 107 2.29 11.15 -1.49
N VAL A 108 3.18 10.50 -0.76
CA VAL A 108 3.20 9.05 -0.60
C VAL A 108 2.92 8.69 0.86
N LYS A 109 1.79 8.04 1.09
CA LYS A 109 1.48 7.43 2.38
C LYS A 109 1.87 5.95 2.34
N LEU A 110 2.55 5.49 3.37
CA LEU A 110 2.97 4.11 3.53
C LEU A 110 2.19 3.46 4.67
N ASN A 111 1.73 2.23 4.45
CA ASN A 111 1.21 1.34 5.48
C ASN A 111 1.88 -0.03 5.31
N ALA A 112 2.56 -0.52 6.33
CA ALA A 112 3.09 -1.87 6.34
C ALA A 112 2.27 -2.72 7.32
N TYR A 113 1.78 -3.86 6.82
CA TYR A 113 0.88 -4.77 7.50
C TYR A 113 1.60 -6.06 7.85
N GLY A 114 1.51 -6.50 9.09
CA GLY A 114 2.13 -7.72 9.59
C GLY A 114 1.16 -8.62 10.37
N TRP A 115 1.46 -9.91 10.41
CA TRP A 115 0.68 -10.92 11.13
C TRP A 115 1.57 -11.70 12.07
N THR A 116 1.00 -12.11 13.20
CA THR A 116 1.70 -12.84 14.25
C THR A 116 2.34 -14.12 13.70
N ASN A 117 3.61 -14.30 13.95
CA ASN A 117 4.42 -15.44 13.53
C ASN A 117 4.45 -15.66 12.02
N GLN A 118 4.29 -14.59 11.22
CA GLN A 118 4.45 -14.66 9.77
C GLN A 118 5.75 -14.00 9.33
N SER A 119 6.46 -14.66 8.41
CA SER A 119 7.71 -14.15 7.83
C SER A 119 7.46 -13.40 6.52
N PHE A 120 6.36 -12.65 6.45
CA PHE A 120 6.04 -11.73 5.36
C PHE A 120 5.35 -10.47 5.87
N THR A 121 5.43 -9.42 5.07
CA THR A 121 4.70 -8.17 5.25
C THR A 121 4.13 -7.72 3.91
N ILE A 122 3.01 -7.00 3.96
CA ILE A 122 2.46 -6.30 2.79
C ILE A 122 2.67 -4.81 3.03
N VAL A 123 3.30 -4.14 2.08
CA VAL A 123 3.48 -2.70 2.10
C VAL A 123 2.59 -2.08 1.04
N LYS A 124 1.73 -1.18 1.49
CA LYS A 124 0.87 -0.34 0.65
C LYS A 124 1.49 1.03 0.52
N TYR A 125 1.61 1.50 -0.70
CA TYR A 125 1.92 2.89 -1.04
C TYR A 125 0.68 3.54 -1.64
N THR A 126 0.14 4.56 -0.98
CA THR A 126 -0.91 5.42 -1.55
C THR A 126 -0.24 6.66 -2.10
N ILE A 127 -0.19 6.77 -3.42
CA ILE A 127 0.48 7.85 -4.14
C ILE A 127 -0.58 8.83 -4.61
N THR A 128 -0.52 10.06 -4.12
CA THR A 128 -1.46 11.16 -4.47
C THR A 128 -0.76 12.15 -5.38
N ASN A 129 -1.40 12.50 -6.49
CA ASN A 129 -0.95 13.55 -7.38
C ASN A 129 -1.33 14.92 -6.80
N ASN A 130 -0.35 15.74 -6.42
CA ASN A 130 -0.56 17.10 -5.91
C ASN A 130 -0.48 18.17 -7.02
N GLU A 131 -0.12 17.76 -8.26
CA GLU A 131 -0.05 18.69 -9.39
C GLU A 131 -1.44 19.11 -9.87
N ALA A 132 -1.50 20.25 -10.56
CA ALA A 132 -2.74 20.76 -11.16
C ALA A 132 -3.18 19.98 -12.42
N SER A 133 -2.34 19.11 -12.96
CA SER A 133 -2.60 18.30 -14.16
C SER A 133 -2.48 16.80 -13.88
N GLU A 134 -3.21 16.02 -14.68
CA GLU A 134 -3.03 14.57 -14.72
C GLU A 134 -1.66 14.20 -15.27
N PHE A 135 -1.04 13.15 -14.76
CA PHE A 135 0.15 12.54 -15.33
C PHE A 135 0.13 11.02 -15.27
N ASN A 136 0.91 10.38 -16.15
CA ASN A 136 1.12 8.95 -16.17
C ASN A 136 2.32 8.60 -15.29
N ALA A 137 2.09 7.95 -14.17
CA ALA A 137 3.10 7.52 -13.23
C ALA A 137 3.65 6.13 -13.59
N THR A 138 4.93 6.02 -13.88
CA THR A 138 5.67 4.76 -13.81
C THR A 138 6.11 4.57 -12.36
N ILE A 139 5.70 3.47 -11.73
CA ILE A 139 5.95 3.22 -10.32
C ILE A 139 6.86 2.01 -10.19
N GLY A 140 7.83 2.09 -9.29
CA GLY A 140 8.79 1.03 -9.04
C GLY A 140 9.39 1.10 -7.65
N LEU A 141 10.40 0.28 -7.42
CA LEU A 141 11.19 0.25 -6.19
C LEU A 141 12.67 0.39 -6.53
N ASP A 142 13.38 1.11 -5.68
CA ASP A 142 14.83 1.06 -5.53
C ASP A 142 15.15 0.14 -4.36
N ILE A 143 15.88 -0.96 -4.61
CA ILE A 143 16.09 -2.05 -3.67
C ILE A 143 17.58 -2.31 -3.52
N ILE A 144 18.06 -2.28 -2.27
CA ILE A 144 19.40 -2.73 -1.89
C ILE A 144 19.23 -3.86 -0.88
N PRO A 145 19.51 -5.12 -1.25
CA PRO A 145 19.60 -6.22 -0.31
C PRO A 145 20.85 -6.07 0.56
N SER A 146 20.89 -6.78 1.69
CA SER A 146 22.07 -6.88 2.57
C SER A 146 21.89 -8.13 3.43
N ILE A 147 21.87 -9.30 2.78
CA ILE A 147 21.57 -10.55 3.46
C ILE A 147 22.67 -10.91 4.45
N ALA A 148 22.28 -10.96 5.74
CA ALA A 148 23.17 -11.14 6.87
C ALA A 148 24.27 -10.06 6.95
N GLU A 149 23.88 -8.80 6.66
CA GLU A 149 24.75 -7.61 6.70
C GLU A 149 25.88 -7.62 5.68
N GLU A 150 25.74 -8.42 4.62
CA GLU A 150 26.68 -8.43 3.50
C GLU A 150 25.97 -8.01 2.21
N TYR A 151 26.70 -7.40 1.28
CA TYR A 151 26.17 -6.90 0.02
C TYR A 151 26.50 -7.78 -1.20
N LEU A 152 26.79 -9.06 -0.96
CA LEU A 152 27.19 -10.06 -1.97
C LEU A 152 25.98 -10.84 -2.53
N ASP A 153 24.87 -10.20 -2.71
CA ASP A 153 23.61 -10.87 -3.04
C ASP A 153 23.48 -11.20 -4.52
N THR A 154 22.99 -12.38 -4.81
CA THR A 154 22.51 -12.78 -6.13
C THR A 154 21.04 -12.46 -6.26
N ILE A 155 20.66 -11.80 -7.35
CA ILE A 155 19.29 -11.44 -7.66
C ILE A 155 18.77 -12.37 -8.77
N SER A 156 17.53 -12.84 -8.66
CA SER A 156 16.87 -13.57 -9.72
C SER A 156 15.39 -13.20 -9.83
N TYR A 157 14.83 -13.24 -11.04
CA TYR A 157 13.41 -13.07 -11.26
C TYR A 157 12.75 -14.40 -11.58
N ASN A 158 11.89 -14.87 -10.69
CA ASN A 158 11.06 -16.06 -10.94
C ASN A 158 9.84 -15.65 -11.77
N SER A 159 9.88 -15.94 -13.07
CA SER A 159 8.82 -15.55 -14.02
C SER A 159 7.48 -16.25 -13.79
N THR A 160 7.50 -17.46 -13.18
CA THR A 160 6.28 -18.19 -12.84
C THR A 160 5.58 -17.59 -11.62
N ALA A 161 6.33 -17.40 -10.54
CA ALA A 161 5.81 -16.79 -9.31
C ALA A 161 5.71 -15.25 -9.40
N LYS A 162 6.37 -14.62 -10.39
CA LYS A 162 6.51 -13.16 -10.56
C LYS A 162 7.13 -12.50 -9.34
N VAL A 163 8.20 -13.10 -8.83
CA VAL A 163 8.91 -12.70 -7.60
C VAL A 163 10.34 -12.32 -7.95
N VAL A 164 10.79 -11.18 -7.46
CA VAL A 164 12.22 -10.85 -7.38
C VAL A 164 12.77 -11.52 -6.13
N ARG A 165 13.75 -12.38 -6.32
CA ARG A 165 14.41 -13.10 -5.24
C ARG A 165 15.81 -12.57 -5.04
N PHE A 166 16.19 -12.34 -3.80
CA PHE A 166 17.54 -12.02 -3.37
C PHE A 166 18.03 -13.14 -2.46
N HIS A 167 19.25 -13.63 -2.69
CA HIS A 167 19.84 -14.69 -1.90
C HIS A 167 21.36 -14.65 -1.92
N TYR A 168 21.98 -15.12 -0.86
CA TYR A 168 23.42 -15.25 -0.76
C TYR A 168 23.80 -16.61 -0.16
N GLY A 169 24.49 -17.46 -0.93
CA GLY A 169 24.86 -18.80 -0.51
C GLY A 169 23.65 -19.73 -0.27
N ALA A 170 23.91 -20.92 0.28
CA ALA A 170 22.90 -21.96 0.45
C ALA A 170 22.24 -21.98 1.85
N THR A 171 22.81 -21.26 2.82
CA THR A 171 22.43 -21.37 4.24
C THR A 171 21.88 -20.06 4.83
N ARG A 172 21.79 -18.99 4.04
CA ARG A 172 21.31 -17.69 4.45
C ARG A 172 19.86 -17.47 4.03
N GLN A 173 19.23 -16.44 4.59
CA GLN A 173 17.86 -16.07 4.25
C GLN A 173 17.71 -15.77 2.76
N ASN A 174 16.55 -16.08 2.24
CA ASN A 174 16.10 -15.63 0.94
C ASN A 174 15.05 -14.53 1.14
N ILE A 175 15.14 -13.47 0.36
CA ILE A 175 14.13 -12.41 0.32
C ILE A 175 13.33 -12.55 -0.96
N GLY A 176 12.02 -12.47 -0.87
CA GLY A 176 11.11 -12.36 -2.01
C GLY A 176 10.39 -11.03 -2.00
N ILE A 177 10.34 -10.36 -3.15
CA ILE A 177 9.54 -9.15 -3.33
C ILE A 177 8.62 -9.34 -4.53
N LYS A 178 7.33 -9.10 -4.33
CA LYS A 178 6.30 -9.24 -5.37
C LYS A 178 5.37 -8.04 -5.40
N LEU A 179 5.13 -7.51 -6.58
CA LEU A 179 4.05 -6.54 -6.81
C LEU A 179 2.72 -7.28 -6.85
N LEU A 180 1.79 -6.90 -5.96
CA LEU A 180 0.48 -7.57 -5.79
C LEU A 180 -0.64 -6.89 -6.58
N SER A 181 -0.57 -5.57 -6.72
CA SER A 181 -1.63 -4.75 -7.35
C SER A 181 -1.55 -4.68 -8.87
N ALA A 182 -0.41 -5.06 -9.45
CA ALA A 182 -0.16 -5.05 -10.88
C ALA A 182 0.90 -6.11 -11.26
N THR A 183 1.46 -6.03 -12.45
CA THR A 183 2.59 -6.86 -12.88
C THR A 183 3.83 -5.98 -13.07
N MET A 184 4.96 -6.42 -12.55
CA MET A 184 6.25 -5.79 -12.87
C MET A 184 6.55 -6.01 -14.35
N THR A 185 6.91 -4.95 -15.05
CA THR A 185 7.31 -4.98 -16.47
C THR A 185 8.82 -4.75 -16.62
N SER A 186 9.48 -4.27 -15.57
CA SER A 186 10.91 -4.07 -15.53
C SER A 186 11.46 -4.55 -14.18
N VAL A 187 12.49 -5.39 -14.22
CA VAL A 187 13.31 -5.81 -13.08
C VAL A 187 14.74 -5.91 -13.57
N ASN A 188 15.59 -5.01 -13.12
CA ASN A 188 16.96 -4.96 -13.57
C ASN A 188 17.89 -4.64 -12.40
N SER A 189 19.05 -5.26 -12.40
CA SER A 189 20.07 -5.10 -11.37
C SER A 189 21.38 -4.62 -11.96
N PHE A 190 22.14 -3.92 -11.15
CA PHE A 190 23.50 -3.46 -11.48
C PHE A 190 24.33 -3.38 -10.21
N VAL A 191 25.65 -3.30 -10.36
CA VAL A 191 26.56 -3.05 -9.25
C VAL A 191 26.42 -1.59 -8.82
N TRP A 192 26.34 -1.36 -7.51
CA TRP A 192 26.24 -0.02 -6.96
C TRP A 192 27.42 0.86 -7.44
N TYR A 193 27.12 2.11 -7.74
CA TYR A 193 28.11 3.12 -8.06
C TYR A 193 27.68 4.49 -7.56
N ASP A 194 28.64 5.36 -7.24
CA ASP A 194 28.37 6.70 -6.75
C ASP A 194 27.47 7.49 -7.71
N ALA A 195 26.51 8.20 -7.14
CA ALA A 195 25.56 9.08 -7.84
C ALA A 195 24.69 8.37 -8.90
N TYR A 196 24.34 7.09 -8.68
CA TYR A 196 23.31 6.44 -9.50
C TYR A 196 21.90 6.98 -9.19
N GLU A 197 21.71 7.59 -8.02
CA GLU A 197 20.44 8.16 -7.55
C GLU A 197 20.13 9.48 -8.25
N VAL A 198 19.89 9.43 -9.55
CA VAL A 198 19.42 10.56 -10.36
C VAL A 198 18.23 10.16 -11.21
N ASP A 199 17.34 11.12 -11.48
CA ASP A 199 16.07 10.91 -12.19
C ASP A 199 16.22 10.09 -13.47
N ALA A 200 17.19 10.45 -14.32
CA ALA A 200 17.41 9.77 -15.60
C ALA A 200 17.80 8.30 -15.43
N THR A 201 18.62 7.99 -14.42
CA THR A 201 19.01 6.61 -14.11
C THR A 201 17.79 5.81 -13.66
N TYR A 202 17.04 6.31 -12.67
CA TYR A 202 15.83 5.66 -12.19
C TYR A 202 14.80 5.46 -13.30
N TRP A 203 14.52 6.50 -14.09
CA TRP A 203 13.59 6.44 -15.20
C TRP A 203 13.96 5.37 -16.22
N ASN A 204 15.21 5.37 -16.67
CA ASN A 204 15.69 4.44 -17.68
C ASN A 204 15.62 2.99 -17.20
N TRP A 205 15.96 2.71 -15.94
CA TRP A 205 15.86 1.37 -15.36
C TRP A 205 14.41 0.94 -15.12
N MET A 206 13.54 1.81 -14.60
CA MET A 206 12.11 1.49 -14.43
C MET A 206 11.42 1.18 -15.77
N LYS A 207 11.82 1.82 -16.85
CA LYS A 207 11.22 1.68 -18.19
C LYS A 207 11.96 0.76 -19.14
N LYS A 208 13.00 0.11 -18.71
CA LYS A 208 13.80 -0.77 -19.57
C LYS A 208 13.01 -1.92 -20.19
N GLY A 209 11.90 -2.33 -19.56
CA GLY A 209 11.00 -3.35 -20.10
C GLY A 209 11.60 -4.75 -20.13
N THR A 210 12.63 -5.01 -19.33
CA THR A 210 13.27 -6.32 -19.22
C THR A 210 13.07 -6.88 -17.81
N LEU A 211 12.78 -8.17 -17.74
CA LEU A 211 12.72 -8.95 -16.52
C LEU A 211 13.99 -9.81 -16.47
N GLU A 212 15.03 -9.29 -15.84
CA GLU A 212 16.33 -9.94 -15.80
C GLU A 212 16.25 -11.27 -15.04
N PRO A 213 16.54 -12.41 -15.69
CA PRO A 213 16.32 -13.71 -15.05
C PRO A 213 17.29 -13.97 -13.89
N MET A 214 18.51 -13.45 -13.97
CA MET A 214 19.51 -13.54 -12.92
C MET A 214 20.58 -12.46 -13.10
N PHE A 215 20.93 -11.82 -11.98
CA PHE A 215 22.11 -10.99 -11.82
C PHE A 215 23.00 -11.62 -10.75
N PRO A 216 24.22 -12.06 -11.07
CA PRO A 216 25.09 -12.74 -10.11
C PRO A 216 25.63 -11.78 -9.07
N SER A 217 25.93 -12.33 -7.89
CA SER A 217 26.64 -11.59 -6.84
C SER A 217 27.94 -11.00 -7.35
N THR A 218 28.26 -9.81 -6.88
CA THR A 218 29.60 -9.22 -7.04
C THR A 218 30.58 -9.96 -6.11
N LEU A 219 31.86 -9.89 -6.43
CA LEU A 219 32.92 -10.44 -5.56
C LEU A 219 33.43 -9.41 -4.56
N ASP A 220 33.02 -8.15 -4.70
CA ASP A 220 33.42 -7.05 -3.83
C ASP A 220 32.30 -6.73 -2.85
N PRO A 221 32.49 -6.93 -1.55
CA PRO A 221 31.47 -6.63 -0.55
C PRO A 221 31.19 -5.13 -0.37
N GLU A 222 32.05 -4.25 -0.88
CA GLU A 222 31.85 -2.79 -0.85
C GLU A 222 31.01 -2.29 -2.04
N GLU A 223 30.88 -3.10 -3.09
CA GLU A 223 30.16 -2.79 -4.33
C GLU A 223 28.82 -3.55 -4.42
N GLY A 224 27.97 -3.51 -3.42
CA GLY A 224 26.69 -4.22 -3.38
C GLY A 224 25.83 -4.09 -4.64
N THR A 225 24.74 -4.83 -4.70
CA THR A 225 23.83 -4.78 -5.85
C THR A 225 22.64 -3.86 -5.60
N VAL A 226 22.24 -3.14 -6.64
CA VAL A 226 21.00 -2.36 -6.68
C VAL A 226 20.04 -3.02 -7.65
N THR A 227 18.78 -3.10 -7.29
CA THR A 227 17.71 -3.57 -8.18
C THR A 227 16.64 -2.51 -8.31
N ILE A 228 16.38 -2.09 -9.55
CA ILE A 228 15.28 -1.18 -9.87
C ILE A 228 14.16 -1.97 -10.54
N THR A 229 12.94 -1.79 -10.03
CA THR A 229 11.73 -2.37 -10.62
C THR A 229 10.87 -1.30 -11.28
N GLY A 230 9.96 -1.72 -12.16
CA GLY A 230 8.98 -0.84 -12.78
C GLY A 230 7.74 -1.61 -13.19
N GLN A 231 6.62 -0.89 -13.31
CA GLN A 231 5.35 -1.37 -13.85
C GLN A 231 4.88 -0.49 -15.00
N ASP A 232 3.85 -0.93 -15.71
CA ASP A 232 3.19 -0.09 -16.70
C ASP A 232 2.66 1.19 -16.09
N PRO A 233 2.72 2.33 -16.82
CA PRO A 233 2.26 3.61 -16.29
C PRO A 233 0.77 3.58 -15.92
N VAL A 234 0.44 4.24 -14.82
CA VAL A 234 -0.93 4.47 -14.35
C VAL A 234 -1.24 5.96 -14.34
N SER A 235 -2.38 6.35 -14.90
CA SER A 235 -2.82 7.75 -14.91
C SER A 235 -3.34 8.15 -13.54
N ILE A 236 -2.88 9.29 -13.02
CA ILE A 236 -3.31 9.87 -11.73
C ILE A 236 -3.78 11.29 -11.98
N SER A 237 -5.10 11.52 -11.88
CA SER A 237 -5.71 12.84 -12.01
C SER A 237 -5.34 13.76 -10.83
N PRO A 238 -5.43 15.08 -10.97
CA PRO A 238 -5.17 16.05 -9.89
C PRO A 238 -5.94 15.72 -8.61
N GLY A 239 -5.24 15.63 -7.49
CA GLY A 239 -5.79 15.29 -6.18
C GLY A 239 -6.25 13.84 -6.01
N ALA A 240 -6.20 13.02 -7.07
CA ALA A 240 -6.50 11.59 -6.98
C ALA A 240 -5.30 10.79 -6.47
N SER A 241 -5.58 9.57 -6.03
CA SER A 241 -4.55 8.65 -5.53
C SER A 241 -4.64 7.29 -6.20
N VAL A 242 -3.50 6.62 -6.28
CA VAL A 242 -3.39 5.21 -6.65
C VAL A 242 -2.76 4.43 -5.50
N ASP A 243 -3.29 3.24 -5.24
CA ASP A 243 -2.76 2.31 -4.25
C ASP A 243 -1.91 1.24 -4.94
N VAL A 244 -0.66 1.10 -4.51
CA VAL A 244 0.27 0.06 -4.98
C VAL A 244 0.68 -0.82 -3.80
N TYR A 245 0.63 -2.13 -4.00
CA TYR A 245 0.89 -3.09 -2.93
C TYR A 245 2.05 -4.01 -3.31
N TYR A 246 3.00 -4.15 -2.40
CA TYR A 246 4.10 -5.10 -2.51
C TYR A 246 4.09 -6.08 -1.33
N ALA A 247 4.29 -7.36 -1.62
CA ALA A 247 4.64 -8.35 -0.62
C ALA A 247 6.16 -8.45 -0.47
N TYR A 248 6.61 -8.55 0.76
CA TYR A 248 7.99 -8.84 1.14
C TYR A 248 7.98 -10.08 2.01
N ALA A 249 8.83 -11.04 1.72
CA ALA A 249 8.91 -12.28 2.50
C ALA A 249 10.35 -12.69 2.76
N LEU A 250 10.59 -13.28 3.93
CA LEU A 250 11.82 -13.99 4.26
C LEU A 250 11.56 -15.49 4.21
N GLY A 251 12.60 -16.28 3.93
CA GLY A 251 12.57 -17.74 4.01
C GLY A 251 13.96 -18.31 4.11
N ALA A 252 14.14 -19.41 4.84
CA ALA A 252 15.42 -20.09 4.97
C ALA A 252 15.93 -20.63 3.62
N ASP A 253 15.02 -20.84 2.68
CA ASP A 253 15.28 -21.25 1.31
C ASP A 253 14.25 -20.64 0.35
N GLU A 254 14.41 -20.86 -0.96
CA GLU A 254 13.51 -20.36 -1.99
C GLU A 254 12.09 -20.87 -1.80
N GLN A 255 11.88 -22.13 -1.49
CA GLN A 255 10.56 -22.72 -1.35
C GLN A 255 9.79 -22.12 -0.17
N THR A 256 10.46 -21.96 0.96
CA THR A 256 9.89 -21.30 2.16
C THR A 256 9.54 -19.86 1.88
N MET A 257 10.42 -19.12 1.21
CA MET A 257 10.19 -17.72 0.81
C MET A 257 8.98 -17.63 -0.14
N LEU A 258 8.89 -18.49 -1.17
CA LEU A 258 7.74 -18.52 -2.09
C LEU A 258 6.43 -18.90 -1.39
N SER A 259 6.48 -19.80 -0.41
CA SER A 259 5.31 -20.15 0.42
C SER A 259 4.83 -18.94 1.23
N ASN A 260 5.74 -18.13 1.76
CA ASN A 260 5.42 -16.91 2.48
C ASN A 260 4.88 -15.81 1.54
N ILE A 261 5.37 -15.71 0.31
CA ILE A 261 4.77 -14.85 -0.72
C ILE A 261 3.33 -15.29 -1.05
N ALA A 262 3.10 -16.60 -1.23
CA ALA A 262 1.74 -17.11 -1.48
C ALA A 262 0.78 -16.81 -0.31
N ALA A 263 1.27 -16.90 0.94
CA ALA A 263 0.47 -16.50 2.10
C ALA A 263 0.16 -15.00 2.12
N ALA A 264 1.10 -14.15 1.70
CA ALA A 264 0.87 -12.72 1.53
C ALA A 264 -0.18 -12.44 0.44
N GLU A 265 -0.16 -13.17 -0.69
CA GLU A 265 -1.16 -13.05 -1.76
C GLU A 265 -2.58 -13.36 -1.25
N LEU A 266 -2.73 -14.39 -0.41
CA LEU A 266 -4.03 -14.71 0.22
C LEU A 266 -4.52 -13.58 1.14
N LYS A 267 -3.61 -12.95 1.89
CA LYS A 267 -3.95 -11.79 2.72
C LYS A 267 -4.33 -10.59 1.87
N TYR A 268 -3.60 -10.33 0.79
CA TYR A 268 -3.91 -9.26 -0.16
C TYR A 268 -5.28 -9.47 -0.84
N ALA A 269 -5.60 -10.69 -1.26
CA ALA A 269 -6.91 -11.03 -1.82
C ALA A 269 -8.03 -10.73 -0.81
N ALA A 270 -7.83 -11.02 0.48
CA ALA A 270 -8.77 -10.67 1.53
C ALA A 270 -8.90 -9.14 1.71
N PHE A 271 -7.81 -8.36 1.54
CA PHE A 271 -7.87 -6.89 1.56
C PHE A 271 -8.75 -6.36 0.43
N THR A 272 -8.52 -6.83 -0.80
CA THR A 272 -9.25 -6.36 -1.98
C THR A 272 -10.72 -6.77 -1.94
N THR A 273 -11.06 -7.93 -1.38
CA THR A 273 -12.46 -8.35 -1.19
C THR A 273 -13.14 -7.50 -0.11
N SER A 274 -12.49 -7.25 1.01
CA SER A 274 -13.02 -6.37 2.06
C SER A 274 -13.00 -4.89 1.66
N LEU A 275 -12.08 -4.47 0.77
CA LEU A 275 -12.06 -3.13 0.18
C LEU A 275 -13.13 -2.96 -0.89
N SER A 276 -13.48 -4.02 -1.65
CA SER A 276 -14.63 -3.96 -2.56
C SER A 276 -15.95 -3.86 -1.79
N GLU A 277 -16.01 -4.38 -0.57
CA GLU A 277 -17.10 -4.11 0.38
C GLU A 277 -16.98 -2.72 1.05
N ARG A 278 -15.78 -2.12 1.08
CA ARG A 278 -15.46 -0.80 1.70
C ARG A 278 -15.13 0.31 0.70
N GLN A 279 -15.04 0.03 -0.60
CA GLN A 279 -14.98 1.12 -1.59
C GLN A 279 -16.10 2.11 -1.24
N PRO A 280 -15.85 3.43 -1.31
CA PRO A 280 -16.89 4.39 -0.99
C PRO A 280 -18.06 4.14 -1.94
N SER A 281 -18.84 3.13 -1.57
CA SER A 281 -20.21 3.04 -1.99
C SER A 281 -20.77 4.40 -1.64
N ALA A 282 -21.60 4.93 -2.50
CA ALA A 282 -22.34 6.15 -2.25
C ALA A 282 -22.63 6.26 -0.73
N ASN A 283 -21.90 7.15 -0.05
CA ASN A 283 -21.97 7.22 1.41
C ASN A 283 -23.40 7.52 1.80
N GLY A 284 -23.90 6.85 2.81
CA GLY A 284 -25.19 7.20 3.40
C GLY A 284 -26.43 6.77 2.64
N LEU A 285 -26.41 5.72 1.77
CA LEU A 285 -27.66 5.19 1.20
C LEU A 285 -28.61 4.74 2.31
N LYS A 286 -29.61 5.57 2.59
CA LYS A 286 -30.58 5.38 3.65
C LYS A 286 -31.94 5.96 3.24
N ASN A 287 -33.00 5.47 3.86
CA ASN A 287 -34.31 6.06 3.73
C ASN A 287 -34.89 6.46 5.09
N TYR A 288 -35.64 7.54 5.10
CA TYR A 288 -36.34 8.03 6.28
C TYR A 288 -37.68 8.65 5.88
N PRO A 289 -38.80 8.28 6.55
CA PRO A 289 -38.92 7.29 7.63
C PRO A 289 -38.77 5.85 7.12
N ASN A 290 -38.34 4.95 7.99
CA ASN A 290 -38.36 3.51 7.82
C ASN A 290 -38.71 2.89 9.18
N PRO A 291 -39.86 2.23 9.39
CA PRO A 291 -40.88 1.87 8.39
C PRO A 291 -41.61 3.01 7.71
N VAL A 292 -42.01 2.75 6.45
CA VAL A 292 -42.67 3.71 5.55
C VAL A 292 -44.18 3.50 5.55
N LYS A 293 -44.96 4.56 5.77
CA LYS A 293 -46.43 4.51 5.63
C LYS A 293 -46.91 4.87 4.22
N ASN A 294 -46.59 6.08 3.78
CA ASN A 294 -47.06 6.61 2.50
C ASN A 294 -45.91 7.08 1.60
N ALA A 295 -44.86 7.64 2.18
CA ALA A 295 -43.68 8.16 1.46
C ALA A 295 -42.43 8.12 2.34
N THR A 296 -41.30 8.05 1.71
CA THR A 296 -39.97 8.14 2.33
C THR A 296 -39.04 8.96 1.47
N LYS A 297 -38.02 9.54 2.08
CA LYS A 297 -36.90 10.17 1.37
C LYS A 297 -35.73 9.19 1.34
N ILE A 298 -35.21 8.90 0.14
CA ILE A 298 -34.00 8.11 -0.02
C ILE A 298 -32.85 9.09 -0.28
N SER A 299 -31.83 9.05 0.57
CA SER A 299 -30.62 9.88 0.45
C SER A 299 -29.38 9.05 0.21
N TYR A 300 -28.45 9.60 -0.57
CA TYR A 300 -27.14 9.06 -0.87
C TYR A 300 -26.20 10.17 -1.28
N GLU A 301 -24.91 9.94 -1.12
CA GLU A 301 -23.85 10.89 -1.50
C GLU A 301 -22.94 10.27 -2.56
N LEU A 302 -22.69 10.97 -3.63
CA LEU A 302 -21.80 10.58 -4.72
C LEU A 302 -20.43 11.25 -4.54
N PRO A 303 -19.33 10.49 -4.60
CA PRO A 303 -17.98 11.05 -4.45
C PRO A 303 -17.56 11.96 -5.61
N SER A 304 -18.11 11.75 -6.81
CA SER A 304 -17.88 12.57 -8.02
C SER A 304 -19.04 12.39 -9.01
N ASP A 305 -19.01 13.16 -10.10
CA ASP A 305 -19.99 13.03 -11.18
C ASP A 305 -19.95 11.62 -11.78
N GLY A 306 -21.14 11.05 -12.06
CA GLY A 306 -21.20 9.71 -12.63
C GLY A 306 -22.61 9.28 -13.01
N PHE A 307 -22.69 8.12 -13.67
CA PHE A 307 -23.98 7.50 -14.00
C PHE A 307 -24.54 6.78 -12.79
N VAL A 308 -25.79 7.06 -12.46
CA VAL A 308 -26.52 6.53 -11.30
C VAL A 308 -27.74 5.77 -11.75
N SER A 309 -27.94 4.56 -11.20
CA SER A 309 -29.21 3.83 -11.29
C SER A 309 -29.68 3.47 -9.88
N LEU A 310 -30.82 4.03 -9.45
CA LEU A 310 -31.46 3.71 -8.17
C LEU A 310 -32.78 3.00 -8.45
N LYS A 311 -32.89 1.74 -8.03
CA LYS A 311 -34.05 0.87 -8.23
C LYS A 311 -34.55 0.30 -6.93
N ILE A 312 -35.88 0.08 -6.87
CA ILE A 312 -36.59 -0.59 -5.78
C ILE A 312 -36.97 -1.99 -6.24
N TYR A 313 -36.77 -2.98 -5.37
CA TYR A 313 -37.09 -4.38 -5.64
C TYR A 313 -38.04 -4.92 -4.57
N ASP A 314 -38.95 -5.78 -4.98
CA ASP A 314 -39.83 -6.54 -4.09
C ASP A 314 -39.06 -7.70 -3.41
N ALA A 315 -39.77 -8.47 -2.56
CA ALA A 315 -39.18 -9.56 -1.79
C ALA A 315 -38.64 -10.73 -2.65
N ILE A 316 -39.11 -10.85 -3.89
CA ILE A 316 -38.70 -11.90 -4.84
C ILE A 316 -37.70 -11.38 -5.90
N GLY A 317 -37.28 -10.10 -5.79
CA GLY A 317 -36.25 -9.52 -6.63
C GLY A 317 -36.73 -8.83 -7.91
N ASN A 318 -38.06 -8.69 -8.13
CA ASN A 318 -38.56 -7.92 -9.26
C ASN A 318 -38.40 -6.43 -9.02
N VAL A 319 -38.15 -5.67 -10.10
CA VAL A 319 -38.09 -4.22 -10.04
C VAL A 319 -39.47 -3.64 -9.83
N ALA A 320 -39.70 -3.09 -8.64
CA ALA A 320 -40.95 -2.41 -8.28
C ALA A 320 -40.96 -0.94 -8.73
N ALA A 321 -39.81 -0.27 -8.77
CA ALA A 321 -39.69 1.09 -9.29
C ALA A 321 -38.24 1.39 -9.69
N THR A 322 -38.05 2.29 -10.67
CA THR A 322 -36.77 2.91 -11.01
C THR A 322 -36.85 4.39 -10.68
N LEU A 323 -36.07 4.85 -9.69
CA LEU A 323 -36.14 6.23 -9.18
C LEU A 323 -35.14 7.14 -9.88
N VAL A 324 -33.97 6.64 -10.23
CA VAL A 324 -32.91 7.36 -10.97
C VAL A 324 -32.30 6.43 -12.00
N ASN A 325 -32.02 6.95 -13.19
CA ASN A 325 -31.26 6.27 -14.24
C ASN A 325 -30.64 7.31 -15.16
N ALA A 326 -29.67 8.10 -14.62
CA ALA A 326 -29.08 9.25 -15.30
C ALA A 326 -27.70 9.59 -14.73
N LYS A 327 -26.95 10.45 -15.44
CA LYS A 327 -25.77 11.11 -14.89
C LYS A 327 -26.19 12.10 -13.81
N GLN A 328 -25.48 12.09 -12.68
CA GLN A 328 -25.63 13.04 -11.58
C GLN A 328 -24.26 13.58 -11.17
N SER A 329 -24.25 14.81 -10.64
CA SER A 329 -23.05 15.44 -10.08
C SER A 329 -22.65 14.79 -8.75
N GLY A 330 -21.39 14.94 -8.38
CA GLY A 330 -20.92 14.60 -7.02
C GLY A 330 -21.67 15.40 -5.95
N GLY A 331 -21.77 14.84 -4.74
CA GLY A 331 -22.43 15.44 -3.59
C GLY A 331 -23.67 14.70 -3.12
N LEU A 332 -24.41 15.32 -2.19
CA LEU A 332 -25.60 14.75 -1.54
C LEU A 332 -26.83 14.83 -2.45
N HIS A 333 -27.49 13.69 -2.64
CA HIS A 333 -28.76 13.56 -3.37
C HIS A 333 -29.86 13.07 -2.44
N THR A 334 -31.08 13.56 -2.68
CA THR A 334 -32.29 13.13 -1.96
C THR A 334 -33.43 12.98 -2.95
N ILE A 335 -34.11 11.82 -2.91
CA ILE A 335 -35.23 11.47 -3.79
C ILE A 335 -36.44 11.20 -2.92
N ASP A 336 -37.54 11.88 -3.21
CA ASP A 336 -38.85 11.59 -2.60
C ASP A 336 -39.47 10.38 -3.29
N PHE A 337 -39.80 9.35 -2.50
CA PHE A 337 -40.43 8.13 -3.00
C PHE A 337 -41.78 7.89 -2.35
N ASN A 338 -42.82 7.89 -3.19
CA ASN A 338 -44.19 7.59 -2.77
C ASN A 338 -44.43 6.08 -2.83
N THR A 339 -44.85 5.47 -1.72
CA THR A 339 -45.09 4.04 -1.59
C THR A 339 -46.55 3.64 -1.59
N LYS A 340 -47.49 4.59 -1.88
CA LYS A 340 -48.96 4.37 -1.78
C LYS A 340 -49.43 3.21 -2.64
N ASP A 341 -48.81 3.01 -3.82
CA ASP A 341 -49.23 1.98 -4.78
C ASP A 341 -48.53 0.64 -4.55
N LEU A 342 -47.56 0.59 -3.61
CA LEU A 342 -46.86 -0.66 -3.26
C LEU A 342 -47.57 -1.40 -2.12
N PRO A 343 -47.70 -2.74 -2.17
CA PRO A 343 -48.17 -3.54 -1.05
C PRO A 343 -47.30 -3.38 0.20
N ARG A 344 -47.91 -3.62 1.39
CA ARG A 344 -47.10 -3.75 2.62
C ARG A 344 -46.10 -4.90 2.48
N GLY A 345 -44.91 -4.73 2.98
CA GLY A 345 -43.86 -5.75 2.89
C GLY A 345 -42.47 -5.21 3.05
N VAL A 346 -41.51 -6.11 2.90
CA VAL A 346 -40.07 -5.78 2.88
C VAL A 346 -39.63 -5.57 1.43
N TYR A 347 -39.01 -4.45 1.19
CA TYR A 347 -38.42 -4.08 -0.09
C TYR A 347 -36.94 -3.87 0.08
N SER A 348 -36.17 -4.08 -0.99
CA SER A 348 -34.80 -3.62 -1.09
C SER A 348 -34.68 -2.48 -2.10
N TYR A 349 -33.77 -1.55 -1.88
CA TYR A 349 -33.44 -0.53 -2.84
C TYR A 349 -31.95 -0.54 -3.11
N SER A 350 -31.59 -0.48 -4.38
CA SER A 350 -30.22 -0.67 -4.86
C SER A 350 -29.78 0.53 -5.68
N LEU A 351 -28.68 1.14 -5.27
CA LEU A 351 -28.01 2.21 -5.94
C LEU A 351 -26.79 1.64 -6.67
N MET A 352 -26.77 1.76 -7.99
CA MET A 352 -25.60 1.49 -8.82
C MET A 352 -24.95 2.81 -9.21
N TYR A 353 -23.65 2.92 -8.99
CA TYR A 353 -22.81 4.05 -9.35
C TYR A 353 -21.43 3.53 -9.76
N ASN A 354 -20.94 3.92 -10.95
CA ASN A 354 -19.64 3.49 -11.49
C ASN A 354 -19.37 1.96 -11.36
N ASN A 355 -20.34 1.14 -11.78
CA ASN A 355 -20.34 -0.33 -11.69
C ASN A 355 -20.31 -0.90 -10.25
N GLN A 356 -20.48 -0.08 -9.24
CA GLN A 356 -20.63 -0.51 -7.86
C GLN A 356 -22.10 -0.49 -7.46
N VAL A 357 -22.53 -1.49 -6.71
CA VAL A 357 -23.93 -1.63 -6.27
C VAL A 357 -23.97 -1.61 -4.75
N LYS A 358 -24.78 -0.68 -4.19
CA LYS A 358 -25.14 -0.67 -2.77
C LYS A 358 -26.63 -0.94 -2.60
N THR A 359 -26.93 -1.88 -1.72
CA THR A 359 -28.33 -2.25 -1.43
C THR A 359 -28.66 -2.00 0.04
N SER A 360 -29.86 -1.49 0.28
CA SER A 360 -30.40 -1.30 1.61
C SER A 360 -31.86 -1.78 1.67
N LYS A 361 -32.43 -1.92 2.87
CA LYS A 361 -33.79 -2.44 3.08
C LYS A 361 -34.74 -1.37 3.60
N MET A 362 -35.98 -1.38 3.14
CA MET A 362 -37.10 -0.62 3.72
C MET A 362 -38.29 -1.51 4.00
N VAL A 363 -39.05 -1.13 5.00
CA VAL A 363 -40.29 -1.82 5.38
C VAL A 363 -41.47 -0.90 5.12
N ILE A 364 -42.41 -1.33 4.28
CA ILE A 364 -43.65 -0.59 4.01
C ILE A 364 -44.74 -1.15 4.95
N VAL A 365 -45.35 -0.26 5.71
CA VAL A 365 -46.45 -0.56 6.64
C VAL A 365 -47.64 0.31 6.24
N LYS A 366 -48.80 -0.31 6.11
CA LYS A 366 -50.06 0.38 5.83
C LYS A 366 -51.02 0.17 6.96
#